data_52f007a716464f463395eb6bac8573be
#
_entry.id   52f007a716464f463395eb6bac8573be
#
_cell.length_a   1.000
_cell.length_b   1.000
_cell.length_c   1.000
_cell.angle_alpha   90.00
_cell.angle_beta   90.00
_cell.angle_gamma   90.00
#
_symmetry.space_group_name_H-M   'P 1'
#
loop_
_entity.id
_entity.type
_entity.pdbx_description
1 polymer ?
#
loop_
_entity_poly.entity_id
_entity_poly.type
_entity_poly.pdbx_seq_one_letter_code
_entity_poly.pdbx_strand_id
1 'polypeptide(L)'
;MGKFIPKDTFYKKAKQDGYRARSAYKLKEIQNKYHIIKKGDKVLDLGCAPGSFLQVISNIIGQEGLAVGIDILPTTPLPFNNILTMVNDIRHITMSDMLNTLSIKRFDVITCDIAPNLSGIREADEKNIEELYEAAKRIAAEGLKPGGHYILKSFFSEAFSAKQKDLKNLFNNVAVFKPSSSRSISSEIYLVCTAKKAPGS
;
A
#
# COMPACT_ATOMS: atom_id res chain seq x y z
N MET A 1 36.72 -11.38 -4.92
CA MET A 1 35.82 -12.23 -4.13
C MET A 1 34.41 -11.72 -4.31
N GLY A 2 33.56 -12.42 -5.08
CA GLY A 2 32.17 -12.05 -5.30
C GLY A 2 31.36 -12.23 -4.00
N LYS A 3 30.68 -11.18 -3.56
CA LYS A 3 29.73 -11.26 -2.44
C LYS A 3 28.64 -12.27 -2.81
N PHE A 4 28.57 -13.39 -2.09
CA PHE A 4 27.46 -14.33 -2.17
C PHE A 4 26.19 -13.62 -1.65
N ILE A 5 25.32 -13.18 -2.56
CA ILE A 5 23.99 -12.68 -2.23
C ILE A 5 23.10 -13.91 -2.11
N PRO A 6 22.59 -14.25 -0.91
CA PRO A 6 21.65 -15.35 -0.76
C PRO A 6 20.49 -15.13 -1.72
N LYS A 7 20.25 -16.08 -2.65
CA LYS A 7 19.07 -16.01 -3.53
C LYS A 7 17.83 -15.95 -2.64
N ASP A 8 17.14 -14.82 -2.68
CA ASP A 8 15.96 -14.51 -1.87
C ASP A 8 14.92 -15.64 -2.02
N THR A 9 14.72 -16.41 -0.97
CA THR A 9 13.79 -17.56 -0.94
C THR A 9 12.37 -17.13 -1.34
N PHE A 10 11.94 -15.95 -0.90
CA PHE A 10 10.65 -15.39 -1.25
C PHE A 10 10.55 -14.95 -2.71
N TYR A 11 11.65 -14.57 -3.34
CA TYR A 11 11.66 -14.29 -4.78
C TYR A 11 11.37 -15.54 -5.60
N LYS A 12 12.05 -16.65 -5.29
CA LYS A 12 11.82 -17.92 -5.97
C LYS A 12 10.39 -18.42 -5.75
N LYS A 13 9.92 -18.35 -4.50
CA LYS A 13 8.57 -18.72 -4.13
C LYS A 13 7.51 -17.88 -4.84
N ALA A 14 7.71 -16.55 -4.94
CA ALA A 14 6.80 -15.68 -5.67
C ALA A 14 6.65 -16.11 -7.14
N LYS A 15 7.76 -16.43 -7.80
CA LYS A 15 7.75 -16.92 -9.18
C LYS A 15 7.01 -18.27 -9.32
N GLN A 16 7.20 -19.18 -8.36
CA GLN A 16 6.52 -20.47 -8.34
C GLN A 16 5.01 -20.32 -8.11
N ASP A 17 4.61 -19.43 -7.21
CA ASP A 17 3.21 -19.15 -6.87
C ASP A 17 2.52 -18.20 -7.89
N GLY A 18 3.23 -17.77 -8.97
CA GLY A 18 2.68 -16.90 -10.01
C GLY A 18 2.55 -15.43 -9.62
N TYR A 19 3.17 -15.01 -8.52
CA TYR A 19 3.21 -13.58 -8.15
C TYR A 19 4.29 -12.82 -8.90
N ARG A 20 3.98 -11.59 -9.29
CA ARG A 20 4.91 -10.69 -10.01
C ARG A 20 6.10 -10.25 -9.17
N ALA A 21 5.92 -10.12 -7.85
CA ALA A 21 6.99 -9.78 -6.92
C ALA A 21 6.76 -10.45 -5.55
N ARG A 22 7.83 -10.58 -4.78
CA ARG A 22 7.80 -11.13 -3.42
C ARG A 22 7.01 -10.28 -2.44
N SER A 23 6.75 -9.00 -2.76
CA SER A 23 5.92 -8.12 -1.92
C SER A 23 4.51 -8.66 -1.71
N ALA A 24 4.00 -9.52 -2.59
CA ALA A 24 2.75 -10.25 -2.38
C ALA A 24 2.68 -10.92 -1.00
N TYR A 25 3.78 -11.50 -0.52
CA TYR A 25 3.81 -12.17 0.79
C TYR A 25 3.70 -11.20 1.96
N LYS A 26 4.19 -9.97 1.82
CA LYS A 26 4.05 -8.94 2.84
C LYS A 26 2.57 -8.64 3.10
N LEU A 27 1.80 -8.44 2.03
CA LEU A 27 0.36 -8.22 2.16
C LEU A 27 -0.36 -9.46 2.68
N LYS A 28 0.03 -10.67 2.24
CA LYS A 28 -0.53 -11.93 2.76
C LYS A 28 -0.29 -12.09 4.27
N GLU A 29 0.91 -11.77 4.76
CA GLU A 29 1.21 -11.82 6.19
C GLU A 29 0.39 -10.80 7.00
N ILE A 30 0.24 -9.56 6.48
CA ILE A 30 -0.61 -8.54 7.09
C ILE A 30 -2.07 -9.02 7.10
N GLN A 31 -2.57 -9.52 5.98
CA GLN A 31 -3.93 -10.02 5.85
C GLN A 31 -4.21 -11.19 6.80
N ASN A 32 -3.29 -12.16 6.89
CA ASN A 32 -3.43 -13.31 7.80
C ASN A 32 -3.50 -12.90 9.27
N LYS A 33 -2.82 -11.82 9.65
CA LYS A 33 -2.80 -11.34 11.03
C LYS A 33 -3.97 -10.43 11.37
N TYR A 34 -4.35 -9.54 10.45
CA TYR A 34 -5.28 -8.45 10.76
C TYR A 34 -6.65 -8.59 10.09
N HIS A 35 -6.79 -9.46 9.08
CA HIS A 35 -8.05 -9.72 8.35
C HIS A 35 -8.73 -8.44 7.83
N ILE A 36 -7.93 -7.53 7.25
CA ILE A 36 -8.34 -6.17 6.88
C ILE A 36 -9.19 -6.18 5.62
N ILE A 37 -8.77 -6.91 4.58
CA ILE A 37 -9.44 -6.96 3.28
C ILE A 37 -10.47 -8.08 3.31
N LYS A 38 -11.68 -7.79 2.82
CA LYS A 38 -12.80 -8.73 2.81
C LYS A 38 -13.35 -8.93 1.39
N LYS A 39 -14.14 -9.98 1.22
CA LYS A 39 -14.87 -10.23 -0.02
C LYS A 39 -15.80 -9.06 -0.33
N GLY A 40 -15.81 -8.60 -1.58
CA GLY A 40 -16.62 -7.47 -2.05
C GLY A 40 -16.03 -6.09 -1.78
N ASP A 41 -14.90 -5.97 -1.06
CA ASP A 41 -14.28 -4.68 -0.76
C ASP A 41 -13.83 -3.94 -2.03
N LYS A 42 -13.85 -2.62 -1.95
CA LYS A 42 -13.22 -1.70 -2.89
C LYS A 42 -11.89 -1.27 -2.32
N VAL A 43 -10.80 -1.64 -2.98
CA VAL A 43 -9.44 -1.45 -2.47
C VAL A 43 -8.64 -0.59 -3.44
N LEU A 44 -7.96 0.43 -2.91
CA LEU A 44 -7.00 1.25 -3.65
C LEU A 44 -5.58 0.86 -3.25
N ASP A 45 -4.72 0.59 -4.24
CA ASP A 45 -3.31 0.24 -4.06
C ASP A 45 -2.41 1.32 -4.64
N LEU A 46 -1.74 2.07 -3.79
CA LEU A 46 -0.81 3.14 -4.14
C LEU A 46 0.61 2.58 -4.24
N GLY A 47 1.27 2.81 -5.40
CA GLY A 47 2.55 2.17 -5.72
C GLY A 47 2.36 0.73 -6.18
N CYS A 48 1.38 0.49 -7.03
CA CYS A 48 0.91 -0.85 -7.37
C CYS A 48 1.88 -1.65 -8.25
N ALA A 49 2.76 -1.01 -9.02
CA ALA A 49 3.66 -1.72 -9.94
C ALA A 49 4.64 -2.64 -9.20
N PRO A 50 4.86 -3.85 -9.70
CA PRO A 50 4.38 -4.49 -10.92
C PRO A 50 3.00 -5.18 -10.79
N GLY A 51 2.24 -5.02 -9.70
CA GLY A 51 0.88 -5.54 -9.51
C GLY A 51 0.79 -6.74 -8.56
N SER A 52 1.81 -7.00 -7.74
CA SER A 52 1.81 -8.14 -6.83
C SER A 52 0.82 -8.00 -5.67
N PHE A 53 0.61 -6.78 -5.14
CA PHE A 53 -0.44 -6.52 -4.16
C PHE A 53 -1.82 -6.67 -4.80
N LEU A 54 -2.01 -6.14 -6.02
CA LEU A 54 -3.26 -6.27 -6.76
C LEU A 54 -3.66 -7.73 -6.99
N GLN A 55 -2.70 -8.63 -7.26
CA GLN A 55 -2.97 -10.07 -7.36
C GLN A 55 -3.53 -10.65 -6.05
N VAL A 56 -2.94 -10.29 -4.92
CA VAL A 56 -3.41 -10.75 -3.60
C VAL A 56 -4.78 -10.15 -3.29
N ILE A 57 -4.95 -8.85 -3.51
CA ILE A 57 -6.20 -8.12 -3.27
C ILE A 57 -7.33 -8.74 -4.08
N SER A 58 -7.13 -8.91 -5.40
CA SER A 58 -8.13 -9.46 -6.32
C SER A 58 -8.64 -10.84 -5.88
N ASN A 59 -7.71 -11.72 -5.44
CA ASN A 59 -8.08 -13.04 -4.94
C ASN A 59 -8.93 -12.99 -3.66
N ILE A 60 -8.71 -11.98 -2.80
CA ILE A 60 -9.45 -11.85 -1.54
C ILE A 60 -10.82 -11.24 -1.77
N ILE A 61 -10.88 -10.14 -2.53
CA ILE A 61 -12.14 -9.41 -2.73
C ILE A 61 -13.14 -10.16 -3.64
N GLY A 62 -12.63 -11.06 -4.50
CA GLY A 62 -13.46 -11.82 -5.43
C GLY A 62 -14.08 -10.95 -6.53
N GLN A 63 -14.99 -11.52 -7.31
CA GLN A 63 -15.55 -10.86 -8.51
C GLN A 63 -16.45 -9.66 -8.20
N GLU A 64 -17.03 -9.60 -7.02
CA GLU A 64 -17.92 -8.51 -6.57
C GLU A 64 -17.15 -7.30 -6.04
N GLY A 65 -15.85 -7.45 -5.74
CA GLY A 65 -14.97 -6.39 -5.28
C GLY A 65 -14.33 -5.63 -6.44
N LEU A 66 -13.65 -4.54 -6.10
CA LEU A 66 -12.89 -3.72 -7.05
C LEU A 66 -11.51 -3.40 -6.48
N ALA A 67 -10.45 -3.73 -7.22
CA ALA A 67 -9.10 -3.29 -6.93
C ALA A 67 -8.67 -2.21 -7.92
N VAL A 68 -8.27 -1.06 -7.42
CA VAL A 68 -7.73 0.05 -8.23
C VAL A 68 -6.27 0.24 -7.87
N GLY A 69 -5.39 0.15 -8.85
CA GLY A 69 -3.96 0.37 -8.66
C GLY A 69 -3.49 1.67 -9.29
N ILE A 70 -2.63 2.41 -8.58
CA ILE A 70 -2.01 3.65 -9.08
C ILE A 70 -0.51 3.56 -8.91
N ASP A 71 0.21 3.87 -9.97
CA ASP A 71 1.67 3.98 -9.96
C ASP A 71 2.13 4.98 -11.02
N ILE A 72 3.31 5.55 -10.85
CA ILE A 72 3.97 6.35 -11.90
C ILE A 72 4.47 5.48 -13.05
N LEU A 73 4.67 4.18 -12.80
CA LEU A 73 5.07 3.19 -13.80
C LEU A 73 3.84 2.41 -14.31
N PRO A 74 3.79 2.09 -15.61
CA PRO A 74 2.72 1.26 -16.14
C PRO A 74 2.79 -0.15 -15.55
N THR A 75 1.63 -0.67 -15.18
CA THR A 75 1.47 -2.06 -14.75
C THR A 75 1.00 -2.89 -15.94
N THR A 76 1.75 -3.93 -16.31
CA THR A 76 1.30 -4.89 -17.33
C THR A 76 -0.08 -5.43 -16.93
N PRO A 77 -1.04 -5.62 -17.87
CA PRO A 77 -2.36 -6.14 -17.56
C PRO A 77 -2.32 -7.42 -16.72
N LEU A 78 -3.18 -7.47 -15.72
CA LEU A 78 -3.36 -8.64 -14.85
C LEU A 78 -4.58 -9.45 -15.36
N PRO A 79 -4.55 -10.79 -15.27
CA PRO A 79 -5.64 -11.64 -15.77
C PRO A 79 -6.84 -11.68 -14.79
N PHE A 80 -7.30 -10.51 -14.33
CA PHE A 80 -8.41 -10.37 -13.41
C PHE A 80 -9.35 -9.26 -13.86
N ASN A 81 -10.64 -9.53 -13.92
CA ASN A 81 -11.65 -8.57 -14.40
C ASN A 81 -12.02 -7.50 -13.35
N ASN A 82 -11.64 -7.70 -12.10
CA ASN A 82 -11.92 -6.80 -10.98
C ASN A 82 -10.75 -5.87 -10.64
N ILE A 83 -9.77 -5.73 -11.55
CA ILE A 83 -8.61 -4.84 -11.38
C ILE A 83 -8.65 -3.73 -12.44
N LEU A 84 -8.48 -2.50 -11.98
CA LEU A 84 -8.19 -1.33 -12.81
C LEU A 84 -6.82 -0.76 -12.43
N THR A 85 -6.02 -0.37 -13.41
CA THR A 85 -4.74 0.30 -13.15
C THR A 85 -4.66 1.63 -13.87
N MET A 86 -4.08 2.62 -13.20
CA MET A 86 -3.91 3.98 -13.68
C MET A 86 -2.46 4.41 -13.53
N VAL A 87 -1.89 5.02 -14.56
CA VAL A 87 -0.56 5.65 -14.48
C VAL A 87 -0.75 7.09 -14.03
N ASN A 88 -0.36 7.39 -12.79
CA ASN A 88 -0.46 8.74 -12.24
C ASN A 88 0.49 8.91 -11.04
N ASP A 89 0.84 10.16 -10.74
CA ASP A 89 1.54 10.50 -9.51
C ASP A 89 0.51 10.81 -8.41
N ILE A 90 0.63 10.14 -7.27
CA ILE A 90 -0.30 10.28 -6.15
C ILE A 90 -0.36 11.72 -5.59
N ARG A 91 0.68 12.51 -5.81
CA ARG A 91 0.73 13.92 -5.39
C ARG A 91 -0.30 14.79 -6.13
N HIS A 92 -0.67 14.39 -7.35
CA HIS A 92 -1.57 15.14 -8.23
C HIS A 92 -2.99 14.56 -8.32
N ILE A 93 -3.30 13.53 -7.53
CA ILE A 93 -4.63 12.90 -7.55
C ILE A 93 -5.63 13.74 -6.77
N THR A 94 -6.77 14.01 -7.41
CA THR A 94 -7.98 14.53 -6.77
C THR A 94 -8.92 13.38 -6.45
N MET A 95 -9.16 13.13 -5.16
CA MET A 95 -9.98 11.98 -4.74
C MET A 95 -11.44 12.08 -5.17
N SER A 96 -12.03 13.29 -5.20
CA SER A 96 -13.40 13.50 -5.70
C SER A 96 -13.55 13.05 -7.16
N ASP A 97 -12.59 13.43 -8.02
CA ASP A 97 -12.65 13.11 -9.45
C ASP A 97 -12.48 11.61 -9.69
N MET A 98 -11.56 10.98 -8.94
CA MET A 98 -11.37 9.54 -9.00
C MET A 98 -12.64 8.78 -8.56
N LEU A 99 -13.22 9.13 -7.42
CA LEU A 99 -14.41 8.48 -6.90
C LEU A 99 -15.60 8.63 -7.85
N ASN A 100 -15.76 9.81 -8.46
CA ASN A 100 -16.77 10.07 -9.49
C ASN A 100 -16.55 9.21 -10.74
N THR A 101 -15.31 9.18 -11.26
CA THR A 101 -14.95 8.36 -12.45
C THR A 101 -15.23 6.88 -12.21
N LEU A 102 -14.91 6.37 -11.01
CA LEU A 102 -15.15 4.97 -10.64
C LEU A 102 -16.60 4.70 -10.23
N SER A 103 -17.45 5.71 -10.12
CA SER A 103 -18.84 5.61 -9.64
C SER A 103 -18.94 4.92 -8.26
N ILE A 104 -17.98 5.21 -7.38
CA ILE A 104 -17.96 4.70 -6.00
C ILE A 104 -17.96 5.84 -4.99
N LYS A 105 -18.51 5.58 -3.79
CA LYS A 105 -18.55 6.60 -2.74
C LYS A 105 -17.21 6.73 -2.00
N ARG A 106 -16.62 5.62 -1.62
CA ARG A 106 -15.37 5.51 -0.85
C ARG A 106 -14.75 4.12 -1.03
N PHE A 107 -13.48 4.00 -0.70
CA PHE A 107 -12.79 2.73 -0.58
C PHE A 107 -12.96 2.14 0.82
N ASP A 108 -12.95 0.81 0.91
CA ASP A 108 -12.95 0.04 2.16
C ASP A 108 -11.55 -0.03 2.75
N VAL A 109 -10.56 -0.25 1.89
CA VAL A 109 -9.15 -0.36 2.26
C VAL A 109 -8.29 0.43 1.27
N ILE A 110 -7.24 1.07 1.78
CA ILE A 110 -6.17 1.64 0.96
C ILE A 110 -4.86 0.99 1.39
N THR A 111 -4.05 0.55 0.42
CA THR A 111 -2.68 0.07 0.61
C THR A 111 -1.70 1.04 -0.03
N CYS A 112 -0.53 1.22 0.56
CA CYS A 112 0.54 2.06 0.02
C CYS A 112 1.89 1.35 0.22
N ASP A 113 2.42 0.77 -0.86
CA ASP A 113 3.74 0.10 -0.89
C ASP A 113 4.78 0.92 -1.67
N ILE A 114 4.59 2.25 -1.75
CA ILE A 114 5.50 3.14 -2.47
C ILE A 114 6.90 3.07 -1.86
N ALA A 115 7.89 2.90 -2.73
CA ALA A 115 9.29 3.11 -2.41
C ALA A 115 9.75 4.39 -3.13
N PRO A 116 10.15 5.44 -2.40
CA PRO A 116 10.65 6.65 -3.04
C PRO A 116 11.92 6.35 -3.84
N ASN A 117 12.04 6.95 -5.02
CA ASN A 117 13.31 6.96 -5.75
C ASN A 117 14.26 7.91 -5.03
N LEU A 118 15.36 7.36 -4.53
CA LEU A 118 16.38 8.13 -3.81
C LEU A 118 17.43 8.64 -4.80
N SER A 119 17.70 9.94 -4.76
CA SER A 119 18.73 10.61 -5.55
C SER A 119 20.13 10.45 -4.96
N GLY A 120 20.20 10.14 -3.65
CA GLY A 120 21.42 10.14 -2.84
C GLY A 120 21.73 11.51 -2.23
N ILE A 121 20.92 12.55 -2.51
CA ILE A 121 21.01 13.87 -1.88
C ILE A 121 20.02 13.90 -0.72
N ARG A 122 20.53 13.88 0.50
CA ARG A 122 19.74 13.68 1.72
C ARG A 122 18.54 14.62 1.83
N GLU A 123 18.75 15.91 1.67
CA GLU A 123 17.68 16.92 1.80
C GLU A 123 16.59 16.75 0.75
N ALA A 124 16.95 16.46 -0.50
CA ALA A 124 16.00 16.21 -1.58
C ALA A 124 15.22 14.91 -1.34
N ASP A 125 15.89 13.87 -0.86
CA ASP A 125 15.27 12.57 -0.58
C ASP A 125 14.31 12.67 0.61
N GLU A 126 14.67 13.37 1.69
CA GLU A 126 13.82 13.60 2.86
C GLU A 126 12.55 14.39 2.45
N LYS A 127 12.69 15.43 1.63
CA LYS A 127 11.55 16.21 1.11
C LYS A 127 10.63 15.35 0.25
N ASN A 128 11.17 14.56 -0.68
CA ASN A 128 10.38 13.67 -1.53
C ASN A 128 9.62 12.61 -0.72
N ILE A 129 10.25 12.03 0.30
CA ILE A 129 9.61 11.08 1.23
C ILE A 129 8.44 11.74 1.96
N GLU A 130 8.61 12.98 2.41
CA GLU A 130 7.57 13.69 3.14
C GLU A 130 6.40 14.07 2.22
N GLU A 131 6.66 14.57 1.01
CA GLU A 131 5.63 14.87 0.02
C GLU A 131 4.79 13.63 -0.35
N LEU A 132 5.44 12.48 -0.53
CA LEU A 132 4.75 11.21 -0.80
C LEU A 132 3.91 10.74 0.40
N TYR A 133 4.43 10.91 1.63
CA TYR A 133 3.70 10.57 2.85
C TYR A 133 2.44 11.44 2.99
N GLU A 134 2.56 12.75 2.85
CA GLU A 134 1.43 13.67 2.94
C GLU A 134 0.37 13.41 1.86
N ALA A 135 0.80 13.14 0.62
CA ALA A 135 -0.12 12.77 -0.46
C ALA A 135 -0.88 11.46 -0.15
N ALA A 136 -0.17 10.42 0.29
CA ALA A 136 -0.77 9.14 0.63
C ALA A 136 -1.73 9.25 1.84
N LYS A 137 -1.37 10.04 2.85
CA LYS A 137 -2.21 10.34 4.01
C LYS A 137 -3.48 11.10 3.61
N ARG A 138 -3.35 12.13 2.77
CA ARG A 138 -4.49 12.88 2.22
C ARG A 138 -5.44 11.96 1.46
N ILE A 139 -4.91 11.10 0.59
CA ILE A 139 -5.72 10.12 -0.15
C ILE A 139 -6.46 9.18 0.82
N ALA A 140 -5.80 8.72 1.89
CA ALA A 140 -6.45 7.88 2.90
C ALA A 140 -7.53 8.64 3.68
N ALA A 141 -7.28 9.90 4.03
CA ALA A 141 -8.26 10.73 4.74
C ALA A 141 -9.50 11.03 3.89
N GLU A 142 -9.34 11.31 2.61
CA GLU A 142 -10.43 11.67 1.70
C GLU A 142 -11.11 10.44 1.07
N GLY A 143 -10.34 9.39 0.76
CA GLY A 143 -10.79 8.23 -0.01
C GLY A 143 -11.42 7.11 0.80
N LEU A 144 -11.05 6.93 2.08
CA LEU A 144 -11.59 5.87 2.91
C LEU A 144 -12.95 6.21 3.51
N LYS A 145 -13.83 5.20 3.59
CA LYS A 145 -15.05 5.29 4.39
C LYS A 145 -14.72 5.35 5.90
N PRO A 146 -15.63 5.88 6.76
CA PRO A 146 -15.55 5.65 8.19
C PRO A 146 -15.49 4.15 8.50
N GLY A 147 -14.63 3.73 9.43
CA GLY A 147 -14.35 2.32 9.71
C GLY A 147 -13.40 1.63 8.72
N GLY A 148 -13.03 2.30 7.62
CA GLY A 148 -12.07 1.76 6.63
C GLY A 148 -10.65 1.60 7.18
N HIS A 149 -9.78 0.97 6.40
CA HIS A 149 -8.45 0.56 6.84
C HIS A 149 -7.36 1.08 5.91
N TYR A 150 -6.16 1.32 6.47
CA TYR A 150 -5.00 1.79 5.73
C TYR A 150 -3.74 0.97 6.07
N ILE A 151 -3.02 0.54 5.04
CA ILE A 151 -1.74 -0.14 5.17
C ILE A 151 -0.69 0.74 4.50
N LEU A 152 0.27 1.24 5.28
CA LEU A 152 1.31 2.13 4.80
C LEU A 152 2.69 1.53 5.04
N LYS A 153 3.47 1.34 3.96
CA LYS A 153 4.89 1.07 4.10
C LYS A 153 5.61 2.28 4.69
N SER A 154 6.46 2.01 5.66
CA SER A 154 7.30 3.00 6.31
C SER A 154 8.68 2.42 6.60
N PHE A 155 9.57 3.24 7.12
CA PHE A 155 10.90 2.84 7.56
C PHE A 155 11.14 3.36 8.98
N PHE A 156 11.89 2.60 9.78
CA PHE A 156 12.36 3.13 11.05
C PHE A 156 13.28 4.32 10.81
N SER A 157 12.88 5.49 11.28
CA SER A 157 13.57 6.77 11.16
C SER A 157 13.20 7.67 12.33
N GLU A 158 13.88 8.79 12.49
CA GLU A 158 13.53 9.80 13.50
C GLU A 158 12.08 10.32 13.34
N ALA A 159 11.61 10.47 12.10
CA ALA A 159 10.25 10.91 11.80
C ALA A 159 9.17 9.83 12.03
N PHE A 160 9.55 8.58 12.31
CA PHE A 160 8.60 7.46 12.43
C PHE A 160 7.55 7.70 13.52
N SER A 161 7.98 8.13 14.72
CA SER A 161 7.07 8.37 15.84
C SER A 161 6.07 9.50 15.54
N ALA A 162 6.49 10.53 14.82
CA ALA A 162 5.61 11.62 14.39
C ALA A 162 4.54 11.12 13.42
N LYS A 163 4.93 10.32 12.41
CA LYS A 163 3.99 9.71 11.45
C LYS A 163 2.99 8.78 12.12
N GLN A 164 3.45 7.97 13.08
CA GLN A 164 2.55 7.10 13.85
C GLN A 164 1.54 7.91 14.68
N LYS A 165 1.99 8.99 15.32
CA LYS A 165 1.12 9.88 16.10
C LYS A 165 0.10 10.58 15.21
N ASP A 166 0.52 11.05 14.05
CA ASP A 166 -0.33 11.70 13.06
C ASP A 166 -1.45 10.77 12.57
N LEU A 167 -1.12 9.52 12.22
CA LEU A 167 -2.11 8.53 11.83
C LEU A 167 -3.09 8.14 12.95
N LYS A 168 -2.69 8.21 14.22
CA LYS A 168 -3.60 8.02 15.37
C LYS A 168 -4.69 9.10 15.46
N ASN A 169 -4.49 10.26 14.83
CA ASN A 169 -5.54 11.27 14.73
C ASN A 169 -6.64 10.85 13.75
N LEU A 170 -6.30 10.05 12.73
CA LEU A 170 -7.23 9.60 11.68
C LEU A 170 -7.83 8.21 11.94
N PHE A 171 -7.14 7.35 12.70
CA PHE A 171 -7.53 5.96 12.92
C PHE A 171 -7.63 5.61 14.40
N ASN A 172 -8.54 4.69 14.74
CA ASN A 172 -8.71 4.21 16.11
C ASN A 172 -7.50 3.38 16.58
N ASN A 173 -6.92 2.58 15.69
CA ASN A 173 -5.73 1.78 16.00
C ASN A 173 -4.66 1.94 14.92
N VAL A 174 -3.41 2.04 15.34
CA VAL A 174 -2.22 2.08 14.49
C VAL A 174 -1.20 1.10 15.03
N ALA A 175 -1.07 -0.04 14.39
CA ALA A 175 -0.11 -1.09 14.75
C ALA A 175 1.12 -1.05 13.82
N VAL A 176 2.28 -1.41 14.36
CA VAL A 176 3.51 -1.61 13.60
C VAL A 176 3.65 -3.09 13.28
N PHE A 177 3.91 -3.40 12.04
CA PHE A 177 4.13 -4.77 11.58
C PHE A 177 5.38 -4.87 10.71
N LYS A 178 6.24 -5.82 11.03
CA LYS A 178 7.41 -6.17 10.21
C LYS A 178 7.19 -7.54 9.58
N PRO A 179 6.94 -7.61 8.24
CA PRO A 179 6.77 -8.89 7.57
C PRO A 179 8.04 -9.74 7.63
N SER A 180 7.90 -11.03 7.81
CA SER A 180 9.02 -11.99 7.75
C SER A 180 9.59 -12.12 6.35
N SER A 181 8.78 -11.84 5.33
CA SER A 181 9.15 -11.79 3.92
C SER A 181 9.95 -10.52 3.54
N SER A 182 10.13 -9.54 4.43
CA SER A 182 11.06 -8.44 4.23
C SER A 182 12.51 -8.94 4.31
N ARG A 183 13.44 -8.27 3.59
CA ARG A 183 14.88 -8.61 3.72
C ARG A 183 15.34 -8.37 5.14
N SER A 184 16.17 -9.25 5.69
CA SER A 184 16.69 -9.15 7.07
C SER A 184 17.41 -7.83 7.36
N ILE A 185 18.09 -7.27 6.35
CA ILE A 185 18.79 -5.98 6.42
C ILE A 185 17.90 -4.76 6.18
N SER A 186 16.63 -4.94 5.83
CA SER A 186 15.72 -3.84 5.52
C SER A 186 15.12 -3.25 6.80
N SER A 187 15.15 -1.92 6.93
CA SER A 187 14.43 -1.17 7.97
C SER A 187 12.93 -1.02 7.66
N GLU A 188 12.46 -1.64 6.58
CA GLU A 188 11.07 -1.59 6.14
C GLU A 188 10.12 -2.20 7.17
N ILE A 189 9.05 -1.50 7.43
CA ILE A 189 7.93 -1.87 8.29
C ILE A 189 6.62 -1.42 7.65
N TYR A 190 5.50 -1.88 8.17
CA TYR A 190 4.17 -1.40 7.79
C TYR A 190 3.45 -0.81 9.00
N LEU A 191 2.82 0.34 8.79
CA LEU A 191 1.81 0.88 9.68
C LEU A 191 0.45 0.34 9.24
N VAL A 192 -0.17 -0.47 10.11
CA VAL A 192 -1.49 -1.07 9.88
C VAL A 192 -2.50 -0.27 10.68
N CYS A 193 -3.23 0.58 9.98
CA CYS A 193 -4.19 1.51 10.56
C CYS A 193 -5.60 0.95 10.38
N THR A 194 -6.34 0.78 11.46
CA THR A 194 -7.68 0.20 11.40
C THR A 194 -8.73 1.14 11.96
N ALA A 195 -9.93 1.03 11.39
CA ALA A 195 -11.13 1.78 11.77
C ALA A 195 -10.89 3.31 11.70
N LYS A 196 -10.87 3.83 10.45
CA LYS A 196 -10.83 5.28 10.23
C LYS A 196 -11.96 5.96 11.02
N LYS A 197 -11.63 7.01 11.73
CA LYS A 197 -12.58 7.81 12.51
C LYS A 197 -13.61 8.48 11.59
N ALA A 198 -14.80 8.69 12.10
CA ALA A 198 -15.80 9.51 11.42
C ALA A 198 -15.38 11.00 11.45
N PRO A 199 -15.80 11.81 10.48
CA PRO A 199 -15.60 13.26 10.55
C PRO A 199 -16.20 13.82 11.86
N GLY A 200 -15.40 14.56 12.63
CA GLY A 200 -15.85 15.21 13.87
C GLY A 200 -15.87 14.31 15.12
N SER A 201 -15.27 13.12 15.07
CA SER A 201 -15.10 12.23 16.24
C SER A 201 -13.75 12.42 16.93
#